data_7131c4bcd41c02ea1b202b0495000d0c
#
_entry.id   7131c4bcd41c02ea1b202b0495000d0c
#
_cell.length_a   1.000
_cell.length_b   1.000
_cell.length_c   1.000
_cell.angle_alpha   90.00
_cell.angle_beta   90.00
_cell.angle_gamma   90.00
#
_symmetry.space_group_name_H-M   'P 1'
#
loop_
_entity.id
_entity.type
_entity.pdbx_description
1 polymer ?
#
loop_
_entity_poly.entity_id
_entity_poly.type
_entity_poly.pdbx_seq_one_letter_code
_entity_poly.pdbx_strand_id
1 'polypeptide(L)'
;EEVRELQQSFSRGFTVGFLQGTNNKQLVDGTFPKSRGVFVGRIKQILRDAVICELEAPLKRGDGLVFDAGDPTKKEEGGRIYDLRRNGEKLEGEAEGGLIEIVMGRNDVELGRLHVGDRIWKTNDPALDKRLRQTFETDKPYRTFPVSVKVSGVLGEPLKSWWTDVRGGHTVFVQSELPLVQAE
;
A
#
# COMPACT_ATOMS: atom_id res chain seq x y z
N GLU A 1 -5.09 -5.43 -9.51
CA GLU A 1 -4.98 -4.09 -8.89
C GLU A 1 -4.73 -4.22 -7.38
N GLU A 2 -5.61 -4.82 -6.59
CA GLU A 2 -5.52 -4.97 -5.13
C GLU A 2 -4.19 -5.56 -4.62
N VAL A 3 -3.69 -6.63 -5.26
CA VAL A 3 -2.40 -7.25 -4.89
C VAL A 3 -1.24 -6.27 -5.03
N ARG A 4 -1.25 -5.43 -6.08
CA ARG A 4 -0.22 -4.42 -6.30
C ARG A 4 -0.32 -3.28 -5.27
N GLU A 5 -1.53 -2.90 -4.89
CA GLU A 5 -1.74 -1.90 -3.83
C GLU A 5 -1.25 -2.40 -2.46
N LEU A 6 -1.48 -3.68 -2.15
CA LEU A 6 -0.91 -4.31 -0.96
C LEU A 6 0.62 -4.30 -0.98
N GLN A 7 1.24 -4.64 -2.12
CA GLN A 7 2.71 -4.55 -2.27
C GLN A 7 3.21 -3.13 -2.08
N GLN A 8 2.50 -2.14 -2.63
CA GLN A 8 2.87 -0.74 -2.54
C GLN A 8 2.76 -0.21 -1.11
N SER A 9 1.73 -0.64 -0.36
CA SER A 9 1.51 -0.19 1.02
C SER A 9 2.63 -0.68 1.95
N PHE A 10 2.92 -1.98 1.92
CA PHE A 10 4.08 -2.56 2.62
C PHE A 10 4.36 -3.97 2.10
N SER A 11 5.52 -4.16 1.49
CA SER A 11 5.96 -5.50 1.09
C SER A 11 7.47 -5.68 1.18
N ARG A 12 7.90 -6.85 1.63
CA ARG A 12 9.26 -7.40 1.48
C ARG A 12 9.27 -8.62 0.58
N GLY A 13 8.23 -8.79 -0.22
CA GLY A 13 7.89 -9.97 -0.97
C GLY A 13 6.70 -10.71 -0.33
N PHE A 14 5.85 -11.32 -1.15
CA PHE A 14 4.78 -12.18 -0.66
C PHE A 14 5.32 -13.58 -0.43
N THR A 15 4.86 -14.21 0.65
CA THR A 15 5.19 -15.58 1.00
C THR A 15 3.92 -16.36 1.28
N VAL A 16 4.02 -17.68 1.31
CA VAL A 16 2.89 -18.55 1.67
C VAL A 16 2.54 -18.50 3.17
N GLY A 17 3.27 -17.71 3.96
CA GLY A 17 3.10 -17.65 5.40
C GLY A 17 3.32 -19.03 6.03
N PHE A 18 2.41 -19.42 6.93
CA PHE A 18 2.43 -20.73 7.59
C PHE A 18 1.55 -21.79 6.90
N LEU A 19 0.99 -21.50 5.72
CA LEU A 19 0.10 -22.45 5.02
C LEU A 19 0.76 -23.78 4.67
N GLN A 20 2.09 -23.80 4.52
CA GLN A 20 2.88 -25.00 4.21
C GLN A 20 3.68 -25.53 5.40
N GLY A 21 3.36 -25.10 6.63
CA GLY A 21 4.06 -25.47 7.85
C GLY A 21 4.96 -24.36 8.40
N THR A 22 5.59 -24.63 9.56
CA THR A 22 6.42 -23.65 10.28
C THR A 22 7.85 -23.60 9.75
N ASN A 23 8.06 -22.90 8.64
CA ASN A 23 9.42 -22.60 8.17
C ASN A 23 9.69 -21.10 8.28
N ASN A 24 10.22 -20.65 9.41
CA ASN A 24 10.46 -19.23 9.67
C ASN A 24 11.44 -18.58 8.68
N LYS A 25 12.32 -19.35 8.04
CA LYS A 25 13.26 -18.81 7.03
C LYS A 25 12.57 -18.41 5.73
N GLN A 26 11.38 -18.96 5.45
CA GLN A 26 10.59 -18.65 4.25
C GLN A 26 9.55 -17.55 4.48
N LEU A 27 9.37 -17.08 5.72
CA LEU A 27 8.35 -16.07 6.04
C LEU A 27 8.70 -14.68 5.55
N VAL A 28 9.97 -14.32 5.51
CA VAL A 28 10.44 -12.99 5.09
C VAL A 28 11.77 -13.14 4.36
N ASP A 29 11.89 -12.47 3.21
CA ASP A 29 13.19 -12.25 2.59
C ASP A 29 14.04 -11.37 3.52
N GLY A 30 15.08 -11.97 4.11
CA GLY A 30 16.00 -11.29 5.03
C GLY A 30 17.06 -10.42 4.34
N THR A 31 17.07 -10.37 3.01
CA THR A 31 18.10 -9.67 2.24
C THR A 31 18.02 -8.15 2.45
N PHE A 32 16.80 -7.61 2.57
CA PHE A 32 16.57 -6.17 2.73
C PHE A 32 15.74 -5.85 3.96
N PRO A 33 16.20 -4.90 4.81
CA PRO A 33 15.48 -4.54 6.05
C PRO A 33 14.25 -3.68 5.82
N LYS A 34 14.14 -3.03 4.64
CA LYS A 34 13.06 -2.07 4.31
C LYS A 34 12.03 -2.68 3.36
N SER A 35 10.82 -2.10 3.36
CA SER A 35 9.84 -2.36 2.31
C SER A 35 10.41 -2.01 0.95
N ARG A 36 10.22 -2.90 -0.03
CA ARG A 36 10.66 -2.68 -1.43
C ARG A 36 9.58 -2.06 -2.28
N GLY A 37 8.31 -2.16 -1.87
CA GLY A 37 7.19 -1.73 -2.70
C GLY A 37 7.01 -2.60 -3.94
N VAL A 38 6.76 -1.97 -5.09
CA VAL A 38 6.46 -2.64 -6.35
C VAL A 38 7.67 -2.62 -7.29
N PHE A 39 8.04 -3.77 -7.83
CA PHE A 39 9.05 -3.84 -8.87
C PHE A 39 8.55 -3.17 -10.15
N VAL A 40 9.36 -2.27 -10.70
CA VAL A 40 9.02 -1.45 -11.88
C VAL A 40 9.70 -1.94 -13.13
N GLY A 41 10.91 -2.49 -12.98
CA GLY A 41 11.74 -2.93 -14.10
C GLY A 41 13.23 -2.73 -13.83
N ARG A 42 14.01 -2.71 -14.92
CA ARG A 42 15.46 -2.52 -14.85
C ARG A 42 15.91 -1.36 -15.74
N ILE A 43 16.98 -0.69 -15.31
CA ILE A 43 17.62 0.35 -16.13
C ILE A 43 18.14 -0.28 -17.44
N LYS A 44 17.64 0.24 -18.56
CA LYS A 44 18.09 -0.13 -19.90
C LYS A 44 19.17 0.81 -20.42
N GLN A 45 19.07 2.09 -20.07
CA GLN A 45 20.02 3.13 -20.46
C GLN A 45 20.01 4.27 -19.46
N ILE A 46 21.16 4.91 -19.28
CA ILE A 46 21.32 6.11 -18.46
C ILE A 46 21.60 7.27 -19.41
N LEU A 47 20.78 8.31 -19.32
CA LEU A 47 20.94 9.57 -20.05
C LEU A 47 21.57 10.63 -19.13
N ARG A 48 21.79 11.83 -19.69
CA ARG A 48 22.37 12.93 -18.92
C ARG A 48 21.49 13.39 -17.76
N ASP A 49 20.17 13.34 -17.93
CA ASP A 49 19.15 13.86 -16.98
C ASP A 49 18.05 12.85 -16.63
N ALA A 50 18.14 11.62 -17.15
CA ALA A 50 17.11 10.60 -16.99
C ALA A 50 17.68 9.19 -17.03
N VAL A 51 16.85 8.22 -16.64
CA VAL A 51 17.07 6.80 -16.90
C VAL A 51 15.97 6.24 -17.81
N ILE A 52 16.32 5.31 -18.71
CA ILE A 52 15.34 4.60 -19.51
C ILE A 52 15.08 3.24 -18.90
N CYS A 53 13.81 2.93 -18.68
CA CYS A 53 13.32 1.66 -18.17
C CYS A 53 12.21 1.11 -19.08
N GLU A 54 12.19 -0.19 -19.28
CA GLU A 54 11.03 -0.90 -19.80
C GLU A 54 10.12 -1.26 -18.63
N LEU A 55 8.92 -0.64 -18.59
CA LEU A 55 8.05 -0.74 -17.42
C LEU A 55 7.34 -2.09 -17.35
N GLU A 56 7.40 -2.70 -16.16
CA GLU A 56 6.62 -3.87 -15.73
C GLU A 56 5.46 -3.48 -14.78
N ALA A 57 5.50 -2.26 -14.27
CA ALA A 57 4.44 -1.70 -13.44
C ALA A 57 4.25 -0.21 -13.75
N PRO A 58 3.04 0.33 -13.55
CA PRO A 58 2.73 1.71 -13.89
C PRO A 58 3.45 2.71 -12.99
N LEU A 59 3.84 3.84 -13.59
CA LEU A 59 4.46 4.98 -12.93
C LEU A 59 3.76 6.28 -13.26
N LYS A 60 3.76 7.19 -12.29
CA LYS A 60 3.29 8.57 -12.46
C LYS A 60 4.23 9.57 -11.80
N ARG A 61 4.08 10.82 -12.16
CA ARG A 61 4.83 11.92 -11.53
C ARG A 61 4.54 11.97 -10.04
N GLY A 62 5.58 12.19 -9.24
CA GLY A 62 5.52 12.23 -7.79
C GLY A 62 5.72 10.87 -7.09
N ASP A 63 5.66 9.74 -7.82
CA ASP A 63 6.00 8.45 -7.25
C ASP A 63 7.44 8.43 -6.74
N GLY A 64 7.67 7.77 -5.61
CA GLY A 64 9.00 7.57 -5.05
C GLY A 64 9.64 6.31 -5.60
N LEU A 65 10.88 6.43 -6.09
CA LEU A 65 11.66 5.31 -6.61
C LEU A 65 12.93 5.07 -5.80
N VAL A 66 13.38 3.80 -5.81
CA VAL A 66 14.70 3.37 -5.36
C VAL A 66 15.36 2.54 -6.46
N PHE A 67 16.65 2.79 -6.67
CA PHE A 67 17.50 2.07 -7.59
C PHE A 67 18.40 1.11 -6.81
N ASP A 68 18.33 -0.16 -7.15
CA ASP A 68 18.94 -1.26 -6.42
C ASP A 68 19.91 -2.03 -7.30
N ALA A 69 21.19 -1.91 -7.01
CA ALA A 69 22.27 -2.64 -7.67
C ALA A 69 22.43 -4.10 -7.20
N GLY A 70 21.57 -4.55 -6.27
CA GLY A 70 21.58 -5.91 -5.73
C GLY A 70 22.54 -6.13 -4.57
N ASP A 71 23.21 -5.10 -4.07
CA ASP A 71 24.10 -5.17 -2.91
C ASP A 71 23.48 -4.46 -1.70
N PRO A 72 22.97 -5.19 -0.72
CA PRO A 72 22.28 -4.60 0.44
C PRO A 72 23.20 -3.79 1.36
N THR A 73 24.52 -3.89 1.18
CA THR A 73 25.50 -3.14 1.99
C THR A 73 25.77 -1.74 1.44
N LYS A 74 25.43 -1.51 0.17
CA LYS A 74 25.63 -0.21 -0.47
C LYS A 74 24.44 0.71 -0.25
N LYS A 75 24.74 2.01 -0.19
CA LYS A 75 23.69 3.02 -0.19
C LYS A 75 22.99 3.03 -1.53
N GLU A 76 21.68 2.82 -1.50
CA GLU A 76 20.81 2.91 -2.66
C GLU A 76 20.53 4.38 -3.00
N GLU A 77 20.48 4.68 -4.28
CA GLU A 77 19.99 5.96 -4.79
C GLU A 77 18.47 5.92 -4.87
N GLY A 78 17.83 7.04 -4.59
CA GLY A 78 16.37 7.12 -4.68
C GLY A 78 15.84 8.54 -4.55
N GLY A 79 14.65 8.76 -5.08
CA GLY A 79 14.04 10.07 -5.09
C GLY A 79 12.64 10.03 -5.68
N ARG A 80 12.08 11.22 -5.96
CA ARG A 80 10.76 11.35 -6.57
C ARG A 80 10.85 11.57 -8.07
N ILE A 81 9.91 10.99 -8.80
CA ILE A 81 9.76 11.24 -10.24
C ILE A 81 9.32 12.69 -10.44
N TYR A 82 10.16 13.45 -11.11
CA TYR A 82 9.83 14.81 -11.53
C TYR A 82 9.01 14.82 -12.82
N ASP A 83 9.45 14.00 -13.81
CA ASP A 83 8.75 13.90 -15.10
C ASP A 83 8.93 12.51 -15.72
N LEU A 84 8.00 12.16 -16.59
CA LEU A 84 8.05 10.95 -17.43
C LEU A 84 7.99 11.38 -18.89
N ARG A 85 8.83 10.75 -19.74
CA ARG A 85 8.86 11.03 -21.16
C ARG A 85 8.83 9.73 -21.96
N ARG A 86 8.27 9.79 -23.15
CA ARG A 86 8.32 8.72 -24.15
C ARG A 86 8.88 9.28 -25.45
N ASN A 87 10.02 8.74 -25.93
CA ASN A 87 10.71 9.25 -27.11
C ASN A 87 11.04 10.75 -27.02
N GLY A 88 11.44 11.23 -25.83
CA GLY A 88 11.73 12.64 -25.57
C GLY A 88 10.52 13.52 -25.31
N GLU A 89 9.31 13.06 -25.61
CA GLU A 89 8.06 13.81 -25.36
C GLU A 89 7.50 13.53 -23.97
N LYS A 90 7.09 14.60 -23.29
CA LYS A 90 6.51 14.53 -21.97
C LYS A 90 5.19 13.77 -21.97
N LEU A 91 5.04 12.84 -21.01
CA LEU A 91 3.79 12.14 -20.79
C LEU A 91 2.89 12.90 -19.80
N GLU A 92 1.63 13.04 -20.16
CA GLU A 92 0.59 13.45 -19.23
C GLU A 92 -0.08 12.21 -18.61
N GLY A 93 -0.13 12.18 -17.26
CA GLY A 93 -0.76 11.07 -16.55
C GLY A 93 0.18 9.92 -16.18
N GLU A 94 -0.35 8.70 -16.20
CA GLU A 94 0.33 7.47 -15.81
C GLU A 94 0.95 6.76 -17.00
N ALA A 95 2.18 6.29 -16.86
CA ALA A 95 2.84 5.45 -17.83
C ALA A 95 2.59 3.98 -17.46
N GLU A 96 1.83 3.24 -18.27
CA GLU A 96 1.42 1.86 -17.99
C GLU A 96 2.42 0.80 -18.47
N GLY A 97 3.30 1.15 -19.43
CA GLY A 97 4.27 0.19 -19.98
C GLY A 97 5.12 0.76 -21.12
N GLY A 98 6.01 -0.08 -21.64
CA GLY A 98 6.96 0.26 -22.71
C GLY A 98 8.20 0.97 -22.18
N LEU A 99 9.05 1.45 -23.11
CA LEU A 99 10.25 2.20 -22.78
C LEU A 99 9.90 3.62 -22.35
N ILE A 100 10.26 3.97 -21.13
CA ILE A 100 9.97 5.25 -20.51
C ILE A 100 11.26 5.89 -19.99
N GLU A 101 11.42 7.17 -20.28
CA GLU A 101 12.46 8.00 -19.70
C GLU A 101 11.93 8.56 -18.37
N ILE A 102 12.60 8.22 -17.27
CA ILE A 102 12.26 8.63 -15.92
C ILE A 102 13.23 9.75 -15.53
N VAL A 103 12.70 10.95 -15.34
CA VAL A 103 13.44 12.12 -14.86
C VAL A 103 13.22 12.24 -13.36
N MET A 104 14.31 12.23 -12.60
CA MET A 104 14.25 12.37 -11.14
C MET A 104 14.27 13.85 -10.72
N GLY A 105 13.85 14.13 -9.49
CA GLY A 105 13.99 15.45 -8.89
C GLY A 105 15.44 15.93 -8.90
N ARG A 106 15.63 17.24 -8.99
CA ARG A 106 16.97 17.83 -9.08
C ARG A 106 17.79 17.51 -7.81
N ASN A 107 18.94 16.88 -8.00
CA ASN A 107 19.85 16.44 -6.94
C ASN A 107 19.31 15.31 -6.02
N ASP A 108 18.18 14.69 -6.35
CA ASP A 108 17.63 13.58 -5.58
C ASP A 108 18.43 12.27 -5.81
N VAL A 109 18.93 12.09 -7.04
CA VAL A 109 19.63 10.88 -7.47
C VAL A 109 20.94 11.25 -8.17
N GLU A 110 22.02 10.61 -7.76
CA GLU A 110 23.31 10.72 -8.42
C GLU A 110 23.40 9.70 -9.57
N LEU A 111 23.03 10.13 -10.79
CA LEU A 111 22.95 9.24 -11.96
C LEU A 111 24.29 8.53 -12.27
N GLY A 112 25.42 9.13 -11.91
CA GLY A 112 26.75 8.54 -12.08
C GLY A 112 27.01 7.30 -11.23
N ARG A 113 26.16 7.02 -10.24
CA ARG A 113 26.24 5.84 -9.37
C ARG A 113 25.32 4.71 -9.82
N LEU A 114 24.46 4.96 -10.80
CA LEU A 114 23.56 3.98 -11.37
C LEU A 114 24.24 3.17 -12.47
N HIS A 115 23.77 1.95 -12.67
CA HIS A 115 24.29 1.06 -13.71
C HIS A 115 23.13 0.48 -14.54
N VAL A 116 23.41 0.19 -15.81
CA VAL A 116 22.48 -0.57 -16.64
C VAL A 116 22.27 -1.95 -16.01
N GLY A 117 21.01 -2.34 -15.87
CA GLY A 117 20.61 -3.57 -15.20
C GLY A 117 20.18 -3.40 -13.75
N ASP A 118 20.48 -2.27 -13.09
CA ASP A 118 19.97 -1.97 -11.74
C ASP A 118 18.45 -2.07 -11.71
N ARG A 119 17.91 -2.62 -10.62
CA ARG A 119 16.48 -2.80 -10.42
C ARG A 119 15.86 -1.50 -9.97
N ILE A 120 14.65 -1.22 -10.45
CA ILE A 120 13.87 -0.06 -10.05
C ILE A 120 12.65 -0.51 -9.25
N TRP A 121 12.47 0.07 -8.09
CA TRP A 121 11.35 -0.21 -7.20
C TRP A 121 10.56 1.05 -6.91
N LYS A 122 9.22 0.99 -7.04
CA LYS A 122 8.32 2.05 -6.58
C LYS A 122 8.05 1.87 -5.10
N THR A 123 8.65 2.72 -4.28
CA THR A 123 8.56 2.65 -2.81
C THR A 123 7.47 3.53 -2.22
N ASN A 124 6.98 4.50 -2.97
CA ASN A 124 5.92 5.41 -2.54
C ASN A 124 4.98 5.77 -3.70
N ASP A 125 3.68 5.75 -3.43
CA ASP A 125 2.61 6.22 -4.31
C ASP A 125 1.74 7.23 -3.53
N PRO A 126 1.97 8.55 -3.70
CA PRO A 126 1.26 9.57 -2.92
C PRO A 126 -0.26 9.56 -3.13
N ALA A 127 -0.74 9.15 -4.31
CA ALA A 127 -2.17 9.09 -4.57
C ALA A 127 -2.82 7.91 -3.85
N LEU A 128 -2.16 6.74 -3.84
CA LEU A 128 -2.58 5.58 -3.07
C LEU A 128 -2.57 5.90 -1.57
N ASP A 129 -1.48 6.49 -1.07
CA ASP A 129 -1.36 6.89 0.34
C ASP A 129 -2.50 7.81 0.75
N LYS A 130 -2.80 8.84 -0.04
CA LYS A 130 -3.91 9.76 0.22
C LYS A 130 -5.26 9.04 0.28
N ARG A 131 -5.50 8.09 -0.64
CA ARG A 131 -6.74 7.30 -0.68
C ARG A 131 -6.86 6.39 0.53
N LEU A 132 -5.77 5.69 0.88
CA LEU A 132 -5.77 4.76 2.03
C LEU A 132 -5.93 5.51 3.35
N ARG A 133 -5.28 6.66 3.54
CA ARG A 133 -5.42 7.47 4.75
C ARG A 133 -6.86 7.89 5.03
N GLN A 134 -7.64 8.16 4.00
CA GLN A 134 -9.06 8.48 4.15
C GLN A 134 -9.88 7.36 4.80
N THR A 135 -9.39 6.11 4.78
CA THR A 135 -10.10 4.97 5.35
C THR A 135 -9.94 4.85 6.88
N PHE A 136 -8.94 5.47 7.47
CA PHE A 136 -8.62 5.35 8.90
C PHE A 136 -8.33 6.68 9.62
N GLU A 137 -8.04 7.77 8.91
CA GLU A 137 -7.78 9.09 9.51
C GLU A 137 -9.06 9.94 9.65
N THR A 138 -10.20 9.48 9.16
CA THR A 138 -11.47 10.19 9.27
C THR A 138 -12.40 9.49 10.25
N ASP A 139 -13.08 10.25 11.12
CA ASP A 139 -14.14 9.73 11.98
C ASP A 139 -15.41 9.34 11.20
N LYS A 140 -15.45 9.59 9.89
CA LYS A 140 -16.57 9.20 9.04
C LYS A 140 -16.45 7.72 8.70
N PRO A 141 -17.43 6.89 9.05
CA PRO A 141 -17.42 5.47 8.75
C PRO A 141 -17.39 5.25 7.22
N TYR A 142 -16.39 4.50 6.75
CA TYR A 142 -16.23 4.17 5.33
C TYR A 142 -17.35 3.27 4.80
N ARG A 143 -17.86 2.40 5.66
CA ARG A 143 -19.03 1.55 5.38
C ARG A 143 -19.96 1.54 6.58
N THR A 144 -21.25 1.70 6.33
CA THR A 144 -22.30 1.53 7.31
C THR A 144 -23.26 0.46 6.87
N PHE A 145 -23.73 -0.33 7.81
CA PHE A 145 -24.78 -1.31 7.58
C PHE A 145 -26.01 -0.90 8.38
N PRO A 146 -27.22 -0.91 7.80
CA PRO A 146 -28.44 -0.65 8.54
C PRO A 146 -28.69 -1.79 9.52
N VAL A 147 -28.80 -1.44 10.80
CA VAL A 147 -29.08 -2.37 11.89
C VAL A 147 -30.37 -1.95 12.57
N SER A 148 -31.30 -2.88 12.74
CA SER A 148 -32.47 -2.70 13.59
C SER A 148 -32.13 -3.13 15.02
N VAL A 149 -32.42 -2.28 15.99
CA VAL A 149 -32.14 -2.57 17.39
C VAL A 149 -33.44 -2.58 18.17
N LYS A 150 -33.74 -3.71 18.84
CA LYS A 150 -34.83 -3.81 19.83
C LYS A 150 -34.21 -3.90 21.21
N VAL A 151 -34.67 -3.05 22.11
CA VAL A 151 -34.22 -3.00 23.51
C VAL A 151 -35.39 -3.28 24.42
N SER A 152 -35.17 -4.06 25.49
CA SER A 152 -36.16 -4.35 26.55
C SER A 152 -35.46 -4.26 27.89
N GLY A 153 -36.08 -3.52 28.82
CA GLY A 153 -35.58 -3.36 30.17
C GLY A 153 -36.73 -3.40 31.19
N VAL A 154 -36.52 -4.12 32.26
CA VAL A 154 -37.41 -4.19 33.41
C VAL A 154 -36.57 -3.91 34.66
N LEU A 155 -37.09 -3.12 35.57
CA LEU A 155 -36.40 -2.83 36.83
C LEU A 155 -36.09 -4.12 37.61
N GLY A 156 -34.85 -4.28 38.04
CA GLY A 156 -34.37 -5.48 38.72
C GLY A 156 -33.93 -6.62 37.79
N GLU A 157 -34.13 -6.49 36.47
CA GLU A 157 -33.62 -7.44 35.48
C GLU A 157 -32.50 -6.83 34.62
N PRO A 158 -31.63 -7.68 33.99
CA PRO A 158 -30.66 -7.21 33.01
C PRO A 158 -31.32 -6.52 31.81
N LEU A 159 -30.71 -5.48 31.30
CA LEU A 159 -31.07 -4.87 30.01
C LEU A 159 -30.82 -5.88 28.88
N LYS A 160 -31.81 -6.09 28.03
CA LYS A 160 -31.77 -7.02 26.91
C LYS A 160 -31.83 -6.25 25.61
N SER A 161 -31.00 -6.62 24.62
CA SER A 161 -31.01 -6.02 23.30
C SER A 161 -30.82 -7.03 22.20
N TRP A 162 -31.53 -6.84 21.09
CA TRP A 162 -31.44 -7.63 19.86
C TRP A 162 -31.01 -6.72 18.71
N TRP A 163 -29.93 -7.07 18.06
CA TRP A 163 -29.32 -6.33 16.96
C TRP A 163 -29.47 -7.14 15.71
N THR A 164 -30.29 -6.68 14.77
CA THR A 164 -30.60 -7.41 13.53
C THR A 164 -30.04 -6.68 12.33
N ASP A 165 -29.16 -7.36 11.57
CA ASP A 165 -28.76 -6.88 10.25
C ASP A 165 -29.97 -6.90 9.32
N VAL A 166 -30.36 -5.71 8.84
CA VAL A 166 -31.56 -5.54 7.98
C VAL A 166 -31.39 -6.23 6.61
N ARG A 167 -30.13 -6.43 6.15
CA ARG A 167 -29.86 -7.04 4.85
C ARG A 167 -29.74 -8.56 4.91
N GLY A 168 -29.04 -9.06 5.91
CA GLY A 168 -28.73 -10.50 6.06
C GLY A 168 -29.68 -11.24 7.01
N GLY A 169 -30.53 -10.54 7.77
CA GLY A 169 -31.47 -11.15 8.72
C GLY A 169 -30.82 -11.78 9.96
N HIS A 170 -29.49 -11.64 10.13
CA HIS A 170 -28.79 -12.18 11.30
C HIS A 170 -29.08 -11.33 12.53
N THR A 171 -29.44 -12.00 13.64
CA THR A 171 -29.73 -11.32 14.92
C THR A 171 -28.73 -11.76 15.98
N VAL A 172 -28.14 -10.77 16.67
CA VAL A 172 -27.30 -10.98 17.84
C VAL A 172 -28.07 -10.50 19.07
N PHE A 173 -28.11 -11.33 20.11
CA PHE A 173 -28.67 -11.00 21.41
C PHE A 173 -27.57 -10.65 22.39
N VAL A 174 -27.76 -9.54 23.12
CA VAL A 174 -26.84 -9.08 24.18
C VAL A 174 -27.67 -8.72 25.40
N GLN A 175 -27.15 -9.04 26.57
CA GLN A 175 -27.73 -8.57 27.85
C GLN A 175 -26.65 -8.01 28.77
N SER A 176 -27.01 -7.07 29.63
CA SER A 176 -26.09 -6.50 30.64
C SER A 176 -25.78 -7.53 31.73
N GLU A 177 -24.60 -7.45 32.32
CA GLU A 177 -24.23 -8.26 33.48
C GLU A 177 -24.98 -7.83 34.75
N LEU A 178 -25.26 -6.53 34.86
CA LEU A 178 -25.94 -5.96 36.01
C LEU A 178 -27.43 -5.71 35.72
N PRO A 179 -28.31 -5.86 36.73
CA PRO A 179 -29.72 -5.50 36.62
C PRO A 179 -29.93 -3.98 36.54
N LEU A 180 -31.00 -3.59 35.89
CA LEU A 180 -31.43 -2.19 35.85
C LEU A 180 -31.88 -1.72 37.26
N VAL A 181 -31.37 -0.56 37.65
CA VAL A 181 -31.75 0.12 38.87
C VAL A 181 -32.49 1.43 38.55
N GLN A 182 -33.27 1.94 39.48
CA GLN A 182 -33.92 3.22 39.30
C GLN A 182 -32.86 4.33 39.28
N ALA A 183 -32.98 5.25 38.32
CA ALA A 183 -32.12 6.43 38.28
C ALA A 183 -32.42 7.32 39.50
N GLU A 184 -31.35 7.86 40.09
CA GLU A 184 -31.43 8.86 41.15
C GLU A 184 -31.84 10.23 40.60
#